data_ef82c7e9c5e9f73d314d8099082ee3c1
#
_entry.id   ef82c7e9c5e9f73d314d8099082ee3c1
#
_cell.length_a   1.000
_cell.length_b   1.000
_cell.length_c   1.000
_cell.angle_alpha   90.00
_cell.angle_beta   90.00
_cell.angle_gamma   90.00
#
_symmetry.space_group_name_H-M   'P 1'
#
loop_
_entity.id
_entity.type
_entity.pdbx_description
1 polymer ?
#
loop_
_entity_poly.entity_id
_entity_poly.type
_entity_poly.pdbx_seq_one_letter_code
_entity_poly.pdbx_strand_id
1 'polypeptide(L)'
;MLYQAPTFDVLGRLAPTLDKACHFSNFDSAHAGTHPSLEAILFSTPITPLTMGDVGRKPIPWAIPKVVKDAGYQTLFVTSARSGWRDLNRVLAVQGFDEVVDANTLKEQYPDATLGIWGVWDSYVFKYLTKRLAAQPSDKPLFVFVLTSTNHPPYDLPADYQRVKRDMALWRGETSSDTLLLNLDTYHYAADLLGGFVQQVQQGPLKGNTIIAATGDHNVRSFGMYAEAKRRYLQRQVPFVIWGEGLKCGTQQALPASHRDMFNTLLPLVGVDGPYINAGRDLLRAPQGTPMDAPRNLFFTGEARNAQGQWQLGNKDSFSCSAAPAPAGTAAGAACQFNALDDQQERARFGLLDWNVRASLKK
;
A
#
# COMPACT_ATOMS: atom_id res chain seq x y z
N MET A 1 9.79 3.90 -4.43
CA MET A 1 10.66 4.93 -3.85
C MET A 1 10.19 6.29 -4.32
N LEU A 2 9.99 7.22 -3.41
CA LEU A 2 9.57 8.58 -3.73
C LEU A 2 10.82 9.41 -4.10
N TYR A 3 11.32 9.22 -5.32
CA TYR A 3 12.46 9.99 -5.81
C TYR A 3 11.97 11.26 -6.51
N GLN A 4 12.54 12.38 -6.12
CA GLN A 4 12.22 13.71 -6.64
C GLN A 4 13.51 14.52 -6.79
N ALA A 5 13.66 15.23 -7.88
CA ALA A 5 14.73 16.18 -8.11
C ALA A 5 14.19 17.39 -8.90
N PRO A 6 14.84 18.55 -8.87
CA PRO A 6 14.32 19.76 -9.51
C PRO A 6 13.99 19.62 -11.00
N THR A 7 14.72 18.77 -11.72
CA THR A 7 14.51 18.51 -13.15
C THR A 7 13.96 17.10 -13.43
N PHE A 8 13.57 16.35 -12.37
CA PHE A 8 13.01 15.01 -12.47
C PHE A 8 11.78 14.87 -11.56
N ASP A 9 10.67 15.45 -12.00
CA ASP A 9 9.41 15.43 -11.25
C ASP A 9 8.61 14.16 -11.54
N VAL A 10 8.32 13.38 -10.49
CA VAL A 10 7.44 12.20 -10.51
C VAL A 10 6.34 12.26 -9.45
N LEU A 11 6.31 13.32 -8.65
CA LEU A 11 5.39 13.43 -7.53
C LEU A 11 4.38 14.56 -7.67
N GLY A 12 4.65 15.57 -8.51
CA GLY A 12 3.79 16.72 -8.67
C GLY A 12 3.41 17.36 -7.33
N ARG A 13 2.14 17.65 -7.11
CA ARG A 13 1.61 18.23 -5.86
C ARG A 13 1.77 17.34 -4.62
N LEU A 14 2.11 16.06 -4.77
CA LEU A 14 2.40 15.20 -3.63
C LEU A 14 3.71 15.61 -2.94
N ALA A 15 4.74 16.01 -3.70
CA ALA A 15 6.06 16.31 -3.18
C ALA A 15 6.04 17.26 -1.96
N PRO A 16 5.42 18.44 -2.01
CA PRO A 16 5.43 19.38 -0.87
C PRO A 16 4.58 18.91 0.32
N THR A 17 3.79 17.84 0.19
CA THR A 17 3.01 17.30 1.32
C THR A 17 3.82 16.35 2.18
N LEU A 18 4.92 15.81 1.67
CA LEU A 18 5.73 14.79 2.35
C LEU A 18 6.48 15.33 3.56
N ASP A 19 6.81 16.61 3.59
CA ASP A 19 7.50 17.26 4.73
C ASP A 19 6.66 17.23 6.01
N LYS A 20 5.34 17.08 5.88
CA LYS A 20 4.37 17.02 7.00
C LYS A 20 3.79 15.62 7.20
N ALA A 21 4.39 14.62 6.60
CA ALA A 21 3.91 13.25 6.61
C ALA A 21 4.85 12.30 7.36
N CYS A 22 4.29 11.25 7.92
CA CYS A 22 5.08 10.11 8.36
C CYS A 22 5.37 9.21 7.17
N HIS A 23 6.61 9.16 6.74
CA HIS A 23 7.04 8.42 5.55
C HIS A 23 7.92 7.23 5.93
N PHE A 24 7.45 6.02 5.61
CA PHE A 24 8.17 4.77 5.87
C PHE A 24 8.90 4.34 4.59
N SER A 25 10.20 4.59 4.55
CA SER A 25 11.02 4.39 3.34
C SER A 25 11.44 2.95 3.10
N ASN A 26 11.37 2.11 4.13
CA ASN A 26 11.78 0.70 4.12
C ASN A 26 10.57 -0.23 4.22
N PHE A 27 9.60 -0.04 3.31
CA PHE A 27 8.29 -0.67 3.37
C PHE A 27 8.06 -1.57 2.16
N ASP A 28 7.58 -2.79 2.39
CA ASP A 28 7.39 -3.80 1.36
C ASP A 28 5.91 -4.17 1.17
N SER A 29 5.52 -4.42 -0.07
CA SER A 29 4.23 -5.03 -0.39
C SER A 29 4.19 -6.50 0.05
N ALA A 30 3.04 -6.96 0.53
CA ALA A 30 2.86 -8.36 0.93
C ALA A 30 2.96 -9.31 -0.27
N HIS A 31 2.52 -8.87 -1.42
CA HIS A 31 2.51 -9.65 -2.66
C HIS A 31 2.94 -8.83 -3.87
N ALA A 32 3.18 -9.51 -4.99
CA ALA A 32 3.58 -8.90 -6.26
C ALA A 32 2.40 -8.70 -7.23
N GLY A 33 1.20 -8.42 -6.74
CA GLY A 33 0.02 -8.17 -7.57
C GLY A 33 -1.13 -7.58 -6.76
N THR A 34 -2.02 -6.86 -7.42
CA THR A 34 -3.10 -6.08 -6.81
C THR A 34 -4.04 -6.95 -5.96
N HIS A 35 -4.66 -7.99 -6.55
CA HIS A 35 -5.63 -8.80 -5.81
C HIS A 35 -5.05 -9.46 -4.56
N PRO A 36 -3.89 -10.16 -4.60
CA PRO A 36 -3.30 -10.74 -3.41
C PRO A 36 -2.85 -9.70 -2.38
N SER A 37 -2.42 -8.51 -2.81
CA SER A 37 -2.09 -7.42 -1.89
C SER A 37 -3.32 -6.86 -1.19
N LEU A 38 -4.45 -6.70 -1.91
CA LEU A 38 -5.74 -6.32 -1.31
C LEU A 38 -6.18 -7.34 -0.26
N GLU A 39 -6.08 -8.65 -0.56
CA GLU A 39 -6.42 -9.69 0.41
C GLU A 39 -5.53 -9.62 1.65
N ALA A 40 -4.23 -9.43 1.49
CA ALA A 40 -3.30 -9.27 2.61
C ALA A 40 -3.58 -8.02 3.45
N ILE A 41 -3.92 -6.90 2.81
CA ILE A 41 -4.21 -5.63 3.48
C ILE A 41 -5.55 -5.70 4.22
N LEU A 42 -6.62 -6.12 3.53
CA LEU A 42 -7.99 -6.05 4.06
C LEU A 42 -8.35 -7.23 4.97
N PHE A 43 -7.72 -8.38 4.77
CA PHE A 43 -8.07 -9.62 5.48
C PHE A 43 -6.91 -10.21 6.28
N SER A 44 -5.77 -9.53 6.36
CA SER A 44 -4.58 -9.98 7.09
C SER A 44 -4.19 -11.43 6.75
N THR A 45 -4.40 -11.86 5.51
CA THR A 45 -4.18 -13.24 5.08
C THR A 45 -2.84 -13.42 4.37
N PRO A 46 -2.06 -14.45 4.72
CA PRO A 46 -0.92 -14.87 3.92
C PRO A 46 -1.31 -15.76 2.73
N ILE A 47 -2.57 -16.20 2.67
CA ILE A 47 -3.09 -17.11 1.64
C ILE A 47 -3.76 -16.29 0.55
N THR A 48 -3.46 -16.63 -0.71
CA THR A 48 -4.10 -16.02 -1.87
C THR A 48 -4.18 -17.04 -3.03
N PRO A 49 -5.27 -17.05 -3.82
CA PRO A 49 -6.50 -16.27 -3.67
C PRO A 49 -7.40 -16.83 -2.55
N LEU A 50 -7.80 -15.99 -1.61
CA LEU A 50 -8.71 -16.35 -0.53
C LEU A 50 -10.18 -16.16 -0.94
N THR A 51 -10.47 -15.01 -1.53
CA THR A 51 -11.84 -14.55 -1.76
C THR A 51 -12.45 -14.97 -3.09
N MET A 52 -11.68 -15.59 -3.97
CA MET A 52 -12.17 -16.07 -5.28
C MET A 52 -12.98 -17.36 -5.23
N GLY A 53 -13.07 -18.02 -4.07
CA GLY A 53 -13.86 -19.23 -3.85
C GLY A 53 -15.01 -19.00 -2.87
N ASP A 54 -15.46 -20.08 -2.25
CA ASP A 54 -16.57 -20.06 -1.27
C ASP A 54 -16.29 -19.19 -0.05
N VAL A 55 -15.03 -19.02 0.30
CA VAL A 55 -14.60 -18.13 1.40
C VAL A 55 -15.03 -16.70 1.14
N GLY A 56 -14.89 -16.19 -0.06
CA GLY A 56 -15.33 -14.85 -0.43
C GLY A 56 -16.84 -14.61 -0.31
N ARG A 57 -17.62 -15.68 -0.15
CA ARG A 57 -19.08 -15.64 0.03
C ARG A 57 -19.52 -15.57 1.49
N LYS A 58 -18.60 -15.71 2.43
CA LYS A 58 -18.86 -15.64 3.88
C LYS A 58 -18.09 -14.46 4.48
N PRO A 59 -18.67 -13.77 5.48
CA PRO A 59 -17.96 -12.73 6.19
C PRO A 59 -16.70 -13.29 6.88
N ILE A 60 -15.57 -12.61 6.70
CA ILE A 60 -14.34 -12.88 7.43
C ILE A 60 -14.38 -12.05 8.72
N PRO A 61 -14.41 -12.67 9.92
CA PRO A 61 -14.66 -11.94 11.16
C PRO A 61 -13.66 -10.83 11.46
N TRP A 62 -12.44 -10.94 10.99
CA TRP A 62 -11.35 -9.98 11.19
C TRP A 62 -11.06 -9.12 9.96
N ALA A 63 -11.93 -9.13 8.95
CA ALA A 63 -11.80 -8.22 7.81
C ALA A 63 -11.80 -6.77 8.30
N ILE A 64 -10.83 -5.98 7.86
CA ILE A 64 -10.67 -4.59 8.28
C ILE A 64 -11.95 -3.75 8.11
N PRO A 65 -12.66 -3.81 6.96
CA PRO A 65 -13.91 -3.07 6.81
C PRO A 65 -14.96 -3.48 7.84
N LYS A 66 -15.04 -4.78 8.21
CA LYS A 66 -15.92 -5.23 9.29
C LYS A 66 -15.49 -4.69 10.65
N VAL A 67 -14.21 -4.74 10.97
CA VAL A 67 -13.66 -4.24 12.25
C VAL A 67 -13.99 -2.76 12.45
N VAL A 68 -13.76 -1.92 11.43
CA VAL A 68 -14.07 -0.49 11.52
C VAL A 68 -15.59 -0.23 11.53
N LYS A 69 -16.36 -1.02 10.81
CA LYS A 69 -17.83 -0.95 10.85
C LYS A 69 -18.40 -1.28 12.24
N ASP A 70 -17.89 -2.32 12.88
CA ASP A 70 -18.26 -2.71 14.25
C ASP A 70 -17.86 -1.62 15.28
N ALA A 71 -16.85 -0.81 14.97
CA ALA A 71 -16.47 0.38 15.74
C ALA A 71 -17.31 1.64 15.43
N GLY A 72 -18.35 1.53 14.61
CA GLY A 72 -19.31 2.60 14.33
C GLY A 72 -19.02 3.43 13.07
N TYR A 73 -18.01 3.07 12.28
CA TYR A 73 -17.74 3.76 11.02
C TYR A 73 -18.71 3.33 9.91
N GLN A 74 -19.07 4.27 9.05
CA GLN A 74 -19.54 3.95 7.71
C GLN A 74 -18.32 3.50 6.87
N THR A 75 -18.53 2.55 5.95
CA THR A 75 -17.45 1.96 5.18
C THR A 75 -17.69 2.09 3.69
N LEU A 76 -16.73 2.70 2.99
CA LEU A 76 -16.81 3.01 1.57
C LEU A 76 -15.56 2.48 0.84
N PHE A 77 -15.78 1.69 -0.21
CA PHE A 77 -14.73 1.34 -1.16
C PHE A 77 -14.93 2.13 -2.45
N VAL A 78 -13.88 2.79 -2.94
CA VAL A 78 -13.91 3.55 -4.19
C VAL A 78 -12.79 3.08 -5.11
N THR A 79 -13.12 2.83 -6.37
CA THR A 79 -12.13 2.52 -7.39
C THR A 79 -12.46 3.17 -8.73
N SER A 80 -11.43 3.56 -9.47
CA SER A 80 -11.57 3.97 -10.87
C SER A 80 -11.77 2.79 -11.81
N ALA A 81 -11.50 1.55 -11.37
CA ALA A 81 -11.68 0.33 -12.14
C ALA A 81 -13.12 -0.21 -12.06
N ARG A 82 -13.43 -1.20 -12.90
CA ARG A 82 -14.69 -1.94 -12.81
C ARG A 82 -14.63 -2.99 -11.71
N SER A 83 -15.54 -2.96 -10.76
CA SER A 83 -15.58 -3.84 -9.60
C SER A 83 -16.01 -5.28 -9.91
N GLY A 84 -16.44 -5.57 -11.14
CA GLY A 84 -16.63 -6.93 -11.61
C GLY A 84 -15.32 -7.72 -11.76
N TRP A 85 -14.17 -7.03 -11.82
CA TRP A 85 -12.86 -7.67 -11.78
C TRP A 85 -12.69 -8.41 -10.45
N ARG A 86 -12.38 -9.73 -10.54
CA ARG A 86 -12.26 -10.60 -9.34
C ARG A 86 -13.48 -10.61 -8.44
N ASP A 87 -14.65 -10.28 -8.99
CA ASP A 87 -15.94 -10.25 -8.26
C ASP A 87 -15.89 -9.31 -7.01
N LEU A 88 -15.10 -8.23 -7.10
CA LEU A 88 -14.84 -7.34 -5.95
C LEU A 88 -16.13 -6.72 -5.42
N ASN A 89 -17.08 -6.32 -6.29
CA ASN A 89 -18.35 -5.74 -5.88
C ASN A 89 -19.08 -6.63 -4.87
N ARG A 90 -19.17 -7.93 -5.13
CA ARG A 90 -19.80 -8.89 -4.23
C ARG A 90 -18.96 -9.19 -3.01
N VAL A 91 -17.68 -9.47 -3.21
CA VAL A 91 -16.75 -9.80 -2.11
C VAL A 91 -16.70 -8.67 -1.09
N LEU A 92 -16.49 -7.44 -1.52
CA LEU A 92 -16.31 -6.29 -0.62
C LEU A 92 -17.57 -6.02 0.21
N ALA A 93 -18.77 -6.12 -0.38
CA ALA A 93 -20.03 -5.98 0.33
C ALA A 93 -20.17 -7.04 1.44
N VAL A 94 -19.87 -8.30 1.12
CA VAL A 94 -19.89 -9.40 2.11
C VAL A 94 -18.87 -9.16 3.23
N GLN A 95 -17.71 -8.56 2.92
CA GLN A 95 -16.64 -8.33 3.87
C GLN A 95 -16.79 -7.04 4.69
N GLY A 96 -17.91 -6.35 4.58
CA GLY A 96 -18.27 -5.28 5.50
C GLY A 96 -18.22 -3.86 4.93
N PHE A 97 -18.00 -3.68 3.61
CA PHE A 97 -18.21 -2.37 2.99
C PHE A 97 -19.71 -2.10 2.80
N ASP A 98 -20.16 -0.92 3.26
CA ASP A 98 -21.56 -0.46 3.09
C ASP A 98 -21.81 -0.01 1.65
N GLU A 99 -20.80 0.61 1.04
CA GLU A 99 -20.86 1.15 -0.31
C GLU A 99 -19.63 0.69 -1.12
N VAL A 100 -19.84 0.32 -2.37
CA VAL A 100 -18.78 0.05 -3.37
C VAL A 100 -19.05 0.94 -4.57
N VAL A 101 -18.20 1.93 -4.78
CA VAL A 101 -18.25 2.87 -5.89
C VAL A 101 -17.16 2.51 -6.90
N ASP A 102 -17.56 2.19 -8.11
CA ASP A 102 -16.66 1.76 -9.18
C ASP A 102 -16.77 2.63 -10.44
N ALA A 103 -16.07 2.27 -11.50
CA ALA A 103 -16.09 2.98 -12.77
C ALA A 103 -17.50 3.21 -13.32
N ASN A 104 -18.43 2.26 -13.14
CA ASN A 104 -19.78 2.40 -13.64
C ASN A 104 -20.56 3.46 -12.86
N THR A 105 -20.52 3.38 -11.53
CA THR A 105 -21.13 4.38 -10.64
C THR A 105 -20.53 5.78 -10.88
N LEU A 106 -19.20 5.86 -11.05
CA LEU A 106 -18.55 7.13 -11.36
C LEU A 106 -18.96 7.68 -12.73
N LYS A 107 -19.12 6.83 -13.74
CA LYS A 107 -19.60 7.24 -15.06
C LYS A 107 -21.04 7.73 -15.03
N GLU A 108 -21.90 7.13 -14.23
CA GLU A 108 -23.29 7.59 -14.02
C GLU A 108 -23.33 8.97 -13.35
N GLN A 109 -22.47 9.20 -12.33
CA GLN A 109 -22.40 10.48 -11.63
C GLN A 109 -21.70 11.58 -12.42
N TYR A 110 -20.79 11.21 -13.31
CA TYR A 110 -20.00 12.10 -14.15
C TYR A 110 -20.12 11.66 -15.63
N PRO A 111 -21.20 12.06 -16.31
CA PRO A 111 -21.42 11.66 -17.73
C PRO A 111 -20.30 12.09 -18.68
N ASP A 112 -19.54 13.14 -18.32
CA ASP A 112 -18.34 13.62 -19.01
C ASP A 112 -17.10 12.73 -18.80
N ALA A 113 -17.13 11.80 -17.86
CA ALA A 113 -16.00 10.91 -17.60
C ALA A 113 -15.67 10.08 -18.83
N THR A 114 -14.44 10.14 -19.29
CA THR A 114 -13.93 9.26 -20.35
C THR A 114 -13.40 7.96 -19.75
N LEU A 115 -13.51 6.89 -20.53
CA LEU A 115 -13.09 5.57 -20.12
C LEU A 115 -11.72 5.22 -20.73
N GLY A 116 -10.79 4.88 -19.89
CA GLY A 116 -9.59 4.14 -20.27
C GLY A 116 -9.86 2.61 -20.28
N ILE A 117 -8.79 1.84 -20.44
CA ILE A 117 -8.89 0.36 -20.52
C ILE A 117 -9.44 -0.24 -19.21
N TRP A 118 -9.05 0.29 -18.06
CA TRP A 118 -9.41 -0.25 -16.75
C TRP A 118 -10.73 0.29 -16.20
N GLY A 119 -11.11 1.49 -16.61
CA GLY A 119 -12.32 2.17 -16.13
C GLY A 119 -12.26 3.66 -16.39
N VAL A 120 -12.70 4.49 -15.46
CA VAL A 120 -12.54 5.96 -15.52
C VAL A 120 -11.15 6.37 -15.04
N TRP A 121 -10.74 7.61 -15.31
CA TRP A 121 -9.48 8.13 -14.80
C TRP A 121 -9.55 8.41 -13.30
N ASP A 122 -8.44 8.23 -12.58
CA ASP A 122 -8.36 8.44 -11.12
C ASP A 122 -8.80 9.84 -10.68
N SER A 123 -8.75 10.84 -11.57
CA SER A 123 -9.28 12.19 -11.30
C SER A 123 -10.75 12.17 -10.86
N TYR A 124 -11.56 11.28 -11.42
CA TYR A 124 -12.98 11.16 -11.04
C TYR A 124 -13.17 10.52 -9.66
N VAL A 125 -12.25 9.65 -9.24
CA VAL A 125 -12.21 9.12 -7.87
C VAL A 125 -12.01 10.27 -6.88
N PHE A 126 -11.00 11.11 -7.08
CA PHE A 126 -10.72 12.23 -6.17
C PHE A 126 -11.80 13.32 -6.22
N LYS A 127 -12.39 13.57 -7.40
CA LYS A 127 -13.57 14.46 -7.56
C LYS A 127 -14.76 13.94 -6.75
N TYR A 128 -15.02 12.61 -6.83
CA TYR A 128 -16.07 11.95 -6.05
C TYR A 128 -15.80 12.07 -4.55
N LEU A 129 -14.59 11.74 -4.09
CA LEU A 129 -14.20 11.79 -2.69
C LEU A 129 -14.36 13.18 -2.10
N THR A 130 -13.90 14.20 -2.81
CA THR A 130 -14.07 15.60 -2.39
C THR A 130 -15.54 15.94 -2.14
N LYS A 131 -16.43 15.58 -3.07
CA LYS A 131 -17.87 15.81 -2.95
C LYS A 131 -18.47 14.98 -1.81
N ARG A 132 -18.10 13.70 -1.72
CA ARG A 132 -18.62 12.76 -0.71
C ARG A 132 -18.25 13.18 0.71
N LEU A 133 -16.99 13.59 0.92
CA LEU A 133 -16.52 14.04 2.23
C LEU A 133 -17.16 15.38 2.66
N ALA A 134 -17.39 16.30 1.72
CA ALA A 134 -18.08 17.55 2.01
C ALA A 134 -19.56 17.33 2.44
N ALA A 135 -20.17 16.23 1.98
CA ALA A 135 -21.55 15.86 2.32
C ALA A 135 -21.64 14.87 3.51
N GLN A 136 -20.53 14.47 4.11
CA GLN A 136 -20.52 13.49 5.21
C GLN A 136 -21.13 14.12 6.49
N PRO A 137 -22.14 13.48 7.11
CA PRO A 137 -22.62 13.88 8.42
C PRO A 137 -21.51 13.90 9.48
N SER A 138 -21.49 14.91 10.32
CA SER A 138 -20.43 15.09 11.34
C SER A 138 -20.47 14.07 12.48
N ASP A 139 -21.60 13.41 12.68
CA ASP A 139 -21.87 12.43 13.75
C ASP A 139 -21.47 10.99 13.37
N LYS A 140 -21.13 10.76 12.10
CA LYS A 140 -20.76 9.43 11.61
C LYS A 140 -19.37 9.42 10.98
N PRO A 141 -18.39 8.79 11.63
CA PRO A 141 -17.07 8.66 11.03
C PRO A 141 -17.13 7.79 9.78
N LEU A 142 -16.29 8.12 8.80
CA LEU A 142 -16.23 7.43 7.51
C LEU A 142 -14.87 6.80 7.31
N PHE A 143 -14.84 5.50 7.06
CA PHE A 143 -13.67 4.79 6.56
C PHE A 143 -13.76 4.65 5.04
N VAL A 144 -12.75 5.14 4.34
CA VAL A 144 -12.67 5.04 2.88
C VAL A 144 -11.45 4.24 2.48
N PHE A 145 -11.64 3.20 1.69
CA PHE A 145 -10.55 2.50 1.03
C PHE A 145 -10.58 2.82 -0.47
N VAL A 146 -9.47 3.33 -0.99
CA VAL A 146 -9.36 3.77 -2.38
C VAL A 146 -8.38 2.85 -3.13
N LEU A 147 -8.82 2.34 -4.29
CA LEU A 147 -7.98 1.63 -5.24
C LEU A 147 -7.93 2.39 -6.57
N THR A 148 -6.81 3.03 -6.85
CA THR A 148 -6.56 3.70 -8.13
C THR A 148 -6.18 2.69 -9.22
N SER A 149 -6.35 3.04 -10.50
CA SER A 149 -6.05 2.13 -11.62
C SER A 149 -5.30 2.77 -12.79
N THR A 150 -5.12 4.09 -12.81
CA THR A 150 -4.48 4.75 -13.98
C THR A 150 -2.99 4.38 -14.11
N ASN A 151 -2.27 4.18 -12.99
CA ASN A 151 -0.87 3.74 -13.04
C ASN A 151 -0.75 2.22 -13.24
N HIS A 152 -1.34 1.71 -14.31
CA HIS A 152 -1.33 0.27 -14.67
C HIS A 152 -1.05 0.11 -16.17
N PRO A 153 -0.31 -0.93 -16.61
CA PRO A 153 -0.17 -1.21 -18.04
C PRO A 153 -1.53 -1.26 -18.76
N PRO A 154 -1.63 -0.70 -19.97
CA PRO A 154 -0.58 -0.17 -20.85
C PRO A 154 -0.11 1.25 -20.56
N TYR A 155 -0.45 1.83 -19.41
CA TYR A 155 -0.06 3.17 -18.96
C TYR A 155 -0.70 4.29 -19.78
N ASP A 156 -2.01 4.18 -19.98
CA ASP A 156 -2.81 5.20 -20.65
C ASP A 156 -3.06 6.41 -19.74
N LEU A 157 -3.24 7.55 -20.36
CA LEU A 157 -3.52 8.84 -19.70
C LEU A 157 -4.69 9.55 -20.37
N PRO A 158 -5.43 10.40 -19.64
CA PRO A 158 -6.44 11.24 -20.26
C PRO A 158 -5.80 12.13 -21.35
N ALA A 159 -6.56 12.41 -22.41
CA ALA A 159 -6.06 13.12 -23.59
C ALA A 159 -5.59 14.57 -23.30
N ASP A 160 -6.12 15.16 -22.24
CA ASP A 160 -5.78 16.52 -21.77
C ASP A 160 -4.60 16.54 -20.78
N TYR A 161 -4.02 15.39 -20.42
CA TYR A 161 -2.87 15.35 -19.53
C TYR A 161 -1.65 15.99 -20.18
N GLN A 162 -1.05 16.93 -19.46
CA GLN A 162 0.18 17.60 -19.90
C GLN A 162 1.40 16.84 -19.36
N ARG A 163 2.15 16.21 -20.26
CA ARG A 163 3.35 15.44 -19.89
C ARG A 163 4.43 16.34 -19.30
N VAL A 164 5.01 15.89 -18.20
CA VAL A 164 6.11 16.58 -17.53
C VAL A 164 7.43 16.24 -18.23
N LYS A 165 8.19 17.28 -18.59
CA LYS A 165 9.56 17.08 -19.08
C LYS A 165 10.48 16.67 -17.93
N ARG A 166 11.22 15.59 -18.11
CA ARG A 166 12.18 15.06 -17.12
C ARG A 166 13.57 14.95 -17.71
N ASP A 167 14.56 15.30 -16.92
CA ASP A 167 15.95 15.02 -17.26
C ASP A 167 16.24 13.52 -17.03
N MET A 168 16.15 12.74 -18.10
CA MET A 168 16.36 11.29 -18.04
C MET A 168 17.80 10.89 -17.71
N ALA A 169 18.78 11.82 -17.73
CA ALA A 169 20.11 11.57 -17.21
C ALA A 169 20.13 11.31 -15.68
N LEU A 170 19.09 11.78 -14.97
CA LEU A 170 18.91 11.49 -13.56
C LEU A 170 18.25 10.14 -13.26
N TRP A 171 17.75 9.46 -14.30
CA TRP A 171 17.18 8.12 -14.16
C TRP A 171 18.29 7.11 -13.83
N ARG A 172 18.16 6.46 -12.70
CA ARG A 172 19.14 5.47 -12.21
C ARG A 172 18.75 4.02 -12.51
N GLY A 173 17.68 3.82 -13.27
CA GLY A 173 17.27 2.51 -13.77
C GLY A 173 18.10 2.06 -14.98
N GLU A 174 18.05 0.76 -15.32
CA GLU A 174 18.91 0.19 -16.36
C GLU A 174 18.39 0.40 -17.78
N THR A 175 17.13 0.66 -17.97
CA THR A 175 16.47 0.80 -19.27
C THR A 175 15.68 2.10 -19.36
N SER A 176 15.94 2.88 -20.40
CA SER A 176 15.02 3.89 -20.89
C SER A 176 14.22 3.27 -22.03
N SER A 177 12.90 3.25 -21.89
CA SER A 177 11.99 2.78 -22.93
C SER A 177 10.75 3.66 -22.95
N ASP A 178 10.03 3.68 -24.06
CA ASP A 178 8.75 4.42 -24.14
C ASP A 178 7.77 3.95 -23.08
N THR A 179 7.73 2.65 -22.77
CA THR A 179 6.90 2.08 -21.71
C THR A 179 7.29 2.63 -20.34
N LEU A 180 8.59 2.81 -20.07
CA LEU A 180 9.05 3.44 -18.82
C LEU A 180 8.58 4.89 -18.73
N LEU A 181 8.69 5.66 -19.81
CA LEU A 181 8.23 7.05 -19.83
C LEU A 181 6.72 7.15 -19.59
N LEU A 182 5.93 6.27 -20.19
CA LEU A 182 4.49 6.17 -19.95
C LEU A 182 4.19 5.80 -18.48
N ASN A 183 4.94 4.88 -17.91
CA ASN A 183 4.79 4.53 -16.48
C ASN A 183 5.14 5.72 -15.56
N LEU A 184 6.20 6.46 -15.85
CA LEU A 184 6.56 7.65 -15.07
C LEU A 184 5.49 8.74 -15.18
N ASP A 185 4.86 8.89 -16.33
CA ASP A 185 3.79 9.85 -16.54
C ASP A 185 2.50 9.44 -15.79
N THR A 186 2.12 8.17 -15.86
CA THR A 186 0.94 7.67 -15.11
C THR A 186 1.18 7.67 -13.60
N TYR A 187 2.42 7.41 -13.17
CA TYR A 187 2.80 7.54 -11.76
C TYR A 187 2.71 9.00 -11.29
N HIS A 188 3.25 9.94 -12.07
CA HIS A 188 3.14 11.37 -11.80
C HIS A 188 1.67 11.80 -11.71
N TYR A 189 0.84 11.38 -12.67
CA TYR A 189 -0.59 11.70 -12.68
C TYR A 189 -1.28 11.24 -11.38
N ALA A 190 -1.09 9.98 -10.99
CA ALA A 190 -1.68 9.44 -9.77
C ALA A 190 -1.16 10.13 -8.50
N ALA A 191 0.15 10.41 -8.45
CA ALA A 191 0.78 11.09 -7.33
C ALA A 191 0.32 12.56 -7.22
N ASP A 192 0.22 13.27 -8.34
CA ASP A 192 -0.26 14.66 -8.38
C ASP A 192 -1.71 14.78 -7.90
N LEU A 193 -2.58 13.87 -8.34
CA LEU A 193 -3.98 13.81 -7.89
C LEU A 193 -4.07 13.56 -6.38
N LEU A 194 -3.33 12.60 -5.86
CA LEU A 194 -3.26 12.33 -4.43
C LEU A 194 -2.75 13.56 -3.67
N GLY A 195 -1.68 14.18 -4.17
CA GLY A 195 -1.11 15.40 -3.58
C GLY A 195 -2.11 16.55 -3.51
N GLY A 196 -2.85 16.77 -4.59
CA GLY A 196 -3.92 17.79 -4.62
C GLY A 196 -5.03 17.49 -3.61
N PHE A 197 -5.44 16.23 -3.48
CA PHE A 197 -6.44 15.81 -2.50
C PHE A 197 -5.93 15.99 -1.05
N VAL A 198 -4.69 15.58 -0.76
CA VAL A 198 -4.06 15.78 0.56
C VAL A 198 -4.01 17.27 0.92
N GLN A 199 -3.57 18.13 -0.01
CA GLN A 199 -3.54 19.57 0.21
C GLN A 199 -4.92 20.13 0.49
N GLN A 200 -5.94 19.71 -0.26
CA GLN A 200 -7.32 20.14 -0.05
C GLN A 200 -7.84 19.77 1.35
N VAL A 201 -7.57 18.54 1.80
CA VAL A 201 -7.96 18.10 3.16
C VAL A 201 -7.19 18.90 4.23
N GLN A 202 -5.88 19.06 4.07
CA GLN A 202 -5.03 19.76 5.04
C GLN A 202 -5.31 21.28 5.14
N GLN A 203 -5.89 21.88 4.11
CA GLN A 203 -6.24 23.31 4.07
C GLN A 203 -7.75 23.54 4.35
N GLY A 204 -8.54 22.49 4.33
CA GLY A 204 -9.99 22.53 4.47
C GLY A 204 -10.50 22.23 5.90
N PRO A 205 -11.82 22.20 6.08
CA PRO A 205 -12.47 21.95 7.38
C PRO A 205 -12.22 20.54 7.92
N LEU A 206 -11.78 19.60 7.09
CA LEU A 206 -11.50 18.22 7.49
C LEU A 206 -10.11 18.00 8.10
N LYS A 207 -9.26 19.03 8.13
CA LYS A 207 -7.86 18.97 8.56
C LYS A 207 -7.68 18.27 9.92
N GLY A 208 -8.48 18.66 10.92
CA GLY A 208 -8.30 18.20 12.30
C GLY A 208 -8.91 16.84 12.62
N ASN A 209 -9.68 16.25 11.69
CA ASN A 209 -10.40 15.00 11.93
C ASN A 209 -10.22 13.93 10.85
N THR A 210 -9.19 14.08 10.01
CA THR A 210 -8.93 13.16 8.90
C THR A 210 -7.51 12.65 8.93
N ILE A 211 -7.37 11.33 8.90
CA ILE A 211 -6.10 10.64 8.64
C ILE A 211 -6.14 10.14 7.20
N ILE A 212 -5.11 10.47 6.42
CA ILE A 212 -4.91 9.95 5.07
C ILE A 212 -3.69 9.04 5.11
N ALA A 213 -3.81 7.86 4.52
CA ALA A 213 -2.67 6.96 4.33
C ALA A 213 -2.61 6.50 2.88
N ALA A 214 -1.42 6.37 2.34
CA ALA A 214 -1.21 5.90 0.98
C ALA A 214 -0.05 4.91 0.89
N THR A 215 -0.22 3.89 0.06
CA THR A 215 0.83 2.91 -0.27
C THR A 215 0.68 2.45 -1.71
N GLY A 216 1.73 1.80 -2.27
CA GLY A 216 1.57 1.00 -3.48
C GLY A 216 1.06 -0.40 -3.11
N ASP A 217 0.19 -0.97 -3.94
CA ASP A 217 -0.26 -2.36 -3.78
C ASP A 217 0.87 -3.36 -4.08
N HIS A 218 1.69 -3.08 -5.06
CA HIS A 218 2.94 -3.77 -5.40
C HIS A 218 3.82 -2.87 -6.27
N ASN A 219 5.08 -3.29 -6.45
CA ASN A 219 5.98 -2.58 -7.37
C ASN A 219 5.82 -3.08 -8.81
N VAL A 220 6.32 -2.29 -9.75
CA VAL A 220 6.32 -2.60 -11.19
C VAL A 220 7.14 -3.85 -11.48
N ARG A 221 6.59 -4.75 -12.29
CA ARG A 221 7.23 -6.04 -12.65
C ARG A 221 7.87 -6.04 -14.04
N SER A 222 7.56 -5.06 -14.86
CA SER A 222 7.71 -5.13 -16.32
C SER A 222 9.06 -4.63 -16.87
N PHE A 223 9.93 -4.03 -16.05
CA PHE A 223 11.10 -3.32 -16.57
C PHE A 223 12.44 -4.05 -16.43
N GLY A 224 12.43 -5.31 -16.04
CA GLY A 224 13.68 -6.07 -15.89
C GLY A 224 14.67 -5.55 -14.83
N MET A 225 14.34 -4.41 -14.20
CA MET A 225 15.20 -3.72 -13.22
C MET A 225 15.59 -4.58 -12.02
N TYR A 226 14.85 -5.65 -11.79
CA TYR A 226 15.02 -6.54 -10.65
C TYR A 226 15.57 -7.91 -11.04
N ALA A 227 15.95 -8.11 -12.31
CA ALA A 227 16.54 -9.35 -12.79
C ALA A 227 17.90 -9.64 -12.12
N GLU A 228 18.64 -8.57 -11.80
CA GLU A 228 19.88 -8.69 -11.05
C GLU A 228 19.62 -9.00 -9.57
N ALA A 229 20.30 -10.03 -9.04
CA ALA A 229 20.18 -10.45 -7.65
C ALA A 229 20.36 -9.28 -6.67
N LYS A 230 21.31 -8.37 -6.93
CA LYS A 230 21.58 -7.18 -6.09
C LYS A 230 20.44 -6.16 -6.02
N ARG A 231 19.46 -6.20 -6.95
CA ARG A 231 18.31 -5.27 -7.00
C ARG A 231 16.97 -5.93 -6.66
N ARG A 232 16.98 -7.22 -6.39
CA ARG A 232 15.77 -8.00 -6.16
C ARG A 232 14.97 -7.52 -4.94
N TYR A 233 15.63 -6.92 -3.95
CA TYR A 233 14.97 -6.31 -2.80
C TYR A 233 13.99 -5.18 -3.16
N LEU A 234 14.23 -4.48 -4.28
CA LEU A 234 13.34 -3.42 -4.76
C LEU A 234 12.01 -3.96 -5.30
N GLN A 235 11.95 -5.24 -5.62
CA GLN A 235 10.79 -5.85 -6.27
C GLN A 235 9.50 -5.77 -5.43
N ARG A 236 9.65 -5.73 -4.09
CA ARG A 236 8.53 -5.60 -3.17
C ARG A 236 8.41 -4.20 -2.56
N GLN A 237 9.41 -3.36 -2.74
CA GLN A 237 9.44 -2.05 -2.10
C GLN A 237 8.38 -1.12 -2.67
N VAL A 238 7.56 -0.59 -1.79
CA VAL A 238 6.51 0.41 -2.07
C VAL A 238 6.58 1.52 -1.03
N PRO A 239 6.09 2.74 -1.31
CA PRO A 239 5.98 3.77 -0.29
C PRO A 239 4.86 3.44 0.70
N PHE A 240 5.00 3.87 1.95
CA PHE A 240 3.90 4.01 2.89
C PHE A 240 4.01 5.37 3.56
N VAL A 241 2.96 6.17 3.44
CA VAL A 241 2.93 7.56 3.90
C VAL A 241 1.63 7.82 4.64
N ILE A 242 1.70 8.53 5.78
CA ILE A 242 0.53 8.89 6.58
C ILE A 242 0.53 10.40 6.82
N TRP A 243 -0.60 11.04 6.55
CA TRP A 243 -0.87 12.44 6.84
C TRP A 243 -1.97 12.57 7.88
N GLY A 244 -1.83 13.50 8.80
CA GLY A 244 -2.82 13.83 9.81
C GLY A 244 -2.32 14.96 10.69
N GLU A 245 -3.23 15.78 11.23
CA GLU A 245 -2.84 16.85 12.13
C GLU A 245 -2.29 16.30 13.45
N GLY A 246 -1.16 16.83 13.89
CA GLY A 246 -0.55 16.43 15.17
C GLY A 246 0.10 15.05 15.19
N LEU A 247 0.25 14.38 14.04
CA LEU A 247 0.96 13.10 13.98
C LEU A 247 2.41 13.25 14.43
N LYS A 248 2.83 12.33 15.29
CA LYS A 248 4.22 12.17 15.71
C LYS A 248 4.81 10.95 15.02
N CYS A 249 5.72 11.18 14.09
CA CYS A 249 6.21 10.13 13.21
C CYS A 249 7.19 9.13 13.85
N GLY A 250 7.70 9.43 15.05
CA GLY A 250 8.67 8.56 15.71
C GLY A 250 9.98 8.41 14.93
N THR A 251 10.87 7.55 15.41
CA THR A 251 12.19 7.30 14.81
C THR A 251 12.22 6.06 13.88
N GLN A 252 11.08 5.39 13.68
CA GLN A 252 11.02 4.06 13.05
C GLN A 252 10.82 4.06 11.55
N GLN A 253 10.82 5.23 10.93
CA GLN A 253 10.51 5.37 9.49
C GLN A 253 11.47 4.58 8.56
N ALA A 254 12.66 4.27 9.03
CA ALA A 254 13.66 3.49 8.28
C ALA A 254 13.65 1.98 8.62
N LEU A 255 12.89 1.53 9.61
CA LEU A 255 12.83 0.13 9.98
C LEU A 255 12.06 -0.69 8.92
N PRO A 256 12.44 -1.95 8.69
CA PRO A 256 11.72 -2.84 7.81
C PRO A 256 10.26 -2.98 8.24
N ALA A 257 9.35 -2.69 7.33
CA ALA A 257 7.91 -2.76 7.52
C ALA A 257 7.20 -3.27 6.27
N SER A 258 5.95 -3.63 6.38
CA SER A 258 5.16 -4.15 5.25
C SER A 258 3.67 -3.86 5.38
N HIS A 259 2.89 -4.23 4.38
CA HIS A 259 1.42 -4.14 4.41
C HIS A 259 0.78 -4.71 5.68
N ARG A 260 1.42 -5.69 6.34
CA ARG A 260 0.96 -6.25 7.62
C ARG A 260 0.95 -5.23 8.77
N ASP A 261 1.79 -4.22 8.70
CA ASP A 261 1.93 -3.20 9.73
C ASP A 261 0.92 -2.05 9.58
N MET A 262 0.26 -1.93 8.40
CA MET A 262 -0.57 -0.77 8.06
C MET A 262 -1.71 -0.55 9.06
N PHE A 263 -2.61 -1.51 9.21
CA PHE A 263 -3.78 -1.32 10.07
C PHE A 263 -3.47 -1.39 11.55
N ASN A 264 -2.39 -2.09 11.96
CA ASN A 264 -1.88 -1.97 13.34
C ASN A 264 -1.41 -0.55 13.67
N THR A 265 -0.96 0.19 12.65
CA THR A 265 -0.56 1.60 12.79
C THR A 265 -1.76 2.54 12.68
N LEU A 266 -2.69 2.28 11.76
CA LEU A 266 -3.76 3.22 11.42
C LEU A 266 -4.96 3.15 12.39
N LEU A 267 -5.38 1.95 12.80
CA LEU A 267 -6.58 1.79 13.63
C LEU A 267 -6.47 2.49 14.99
N PRO A 268 -5.34 2.44 15.73
CA PRO A 268 -5.20 3.19 16.96
C PRO A 268 -5.24 4.71 16.79
N LEU A 269 -4.84 5.24 15.62
CA LEU A 269 -4.91 6.69 15.33
C LEU A 269 -6.34 7.19 15.25
N VAL A 270 -7.28 6.32 14.90
CA VAL A 270 -8.70 6.66 14.71
C VAL A 270 -9.58 6.07 15.82
N GLY A 271 -8.97 5.65 16.94
CA GLY A 271 -9.69 5.16 18.11
C GLY A 271 -10.39 3.82 17.92
N VAL A 272 -9.94 3.03 16.95
CA VAL A 272 -10.46 1.67 16.74
C VAL A 272 -9.57 0.70 17.51
N ASP A 273 -9.98 0.36 18.71
CA ASP A 273 -9.37 -0.63 19.56
C ASP A 273 -10.21 -1.91 19.55
N GLY A 274 -9.57 -3.06 19.38
CA GLY A 274 -10.30 -4.32 19.41
C GLY A 274 -9.49 -5.50 18.91
N PRO A 275 -9.92 -6.73 19.22
CA PRO A 275 -9.24 -7.91 18.74
C PRO A 275 -9.47 -8.07 17.25
N TYR A 276 -8.46 -7.82 16.47
CA TYR A 276 -8.38 -8.25 15.07
C TYR A 276 -7.13 -9.06 14.85
N ILE A 277 -7.21 -10.02 13.96
CA ILE A 277 -6.11 -10.91 13.69
C ILE A 277 -5.13 -10.21 12.77
N ASN A 278 -3.99 -9.86 13.34
CA ASN A 278 -2.89 -9.30 12.58
C ASN A 278 -1.55 -9.67 13.23
N ALA A 279 -0.51 -9.86 12.42
CA ALA A 279 0.86 -10.10 12.90
C ALA A 279 1.76 -8.87 12.72
N GLY A 280 1.20 -7.72 12.39
CA GLY A 280 1.90 -6.46 12.18
C GLY A 280 2.26 -5.73 13.48
N ARG A 281 2.92 -4.58 13.33
CA ARG A 281 3.31 -3.66 14.41
C ARG A 281 2.64 -2.30 14.21
N ASP A 282 2.46 -1.58 15.30
CA ASP A 282 2.23 -0.15 15.24
C ASP A 282 3.58 0.56 14.96
N LEU A 283 3.72 1.16 13.80
CA LEU A 283 4.95 1.81 13.36
C LEU A 283 5.17 3.21 13.98
N LEU A 284 4.18 3.74 14.67
CA LEU A 284 4.24 5.04 15.32
C LEU A 284 4.46 4.94 16.84
N ARG A 285 4.22 3.79 17.43
CA ARG A 285 4.33 3.58 18.87
C ARG A 285 5.42 2.59 19.23
N ALA A 286 6.17 2.90 20.29
CA ALA A 286 7.09 1.96 20.88
C ALA A 286 6.33 0.87 21.65
N PRO A 287 6.56 -0.44 21.43
CA PRO A 287 6.05 -1.47 22.30
C PRO A 287 6.63 -1.28 23.72
N GLN A 288 5.77 -1.31 24.74
CA GLN A 288 6.25 -1.28 26.11
C GLN A 288 7.12 -2.51 26.40
N GLY A 289 8.35 -2.29 26.84
CA GLY A 289 9.24 -3.35 27.34
C GLY A 289 10.02 -4.16 26.29
N THR A 290 9.88 -3.85 24.99
CA THR A 290 10.74 -4.43 23.96
C THR A 290 11.59 -3.37 23.29
N PRO A 291 12.87 -3.63 23.01
CA PRO A 291 13.66 -2.71 22.18
C PRO A 291 12.97 -2.59 20.81
N MET A 292 12.39 -1.44 20.53
CA MET A 292 11.77 -1.17 19.23
C MET A 292 12.78 -1.10 18.09
N ASP A 293 14.02 -0.89 18.44
CA ASP A 293 15.16 -0.80 17.55
C ASP A 293 15.72 -2.18 17.16
N ALA A 294 15.14 -3.27 17.70
CA ALA A 294 15.55 -4.60 17.31
C ALA A 294 15.27 -4.82 15.81
N PRO A 295 16.31 -5.09 15.03
CA PRO A 295 16.15 -5.41 13.61
C PRO A 295 15.18 -6.58 13.46
N ARG A 296 14.24 -6.47 12.54
CA ARG A 296 13.25 -7.51 12.30
C ARG A 296 13.35 -8.03 10.88
N ASN A 297 13.39 -9.36 10.74
CA ASN A 297 13.23 -10.00 9.46
C ASN A 297 11.74 -9.90 9.03
N LEU A 298 11.51 -9.68 7.74
CA LEU A 298 10.18 -9.80 7.16
C LEU A 298 10.12 -11.13 6.40
N PHE A 299 9.10 -11.93 6.68
CA PHE A 299 8.86 -13.19 6.01
C PHE A 299 7.67 -13.06 5.05
N PHE A 300 7.88 -13.52 3.82
CA PHE A 300 6.87 -13.62 2.77
C PHE A 300 6.81 -15.07 2.29
N THR A 301 5.79 -15.45 1.55
CA THR A 301 5.69 -16.80 1.01
C THR A 301 6.90 -17.14 0.14
N GLY A 302 7.80 -18.00 0.64
CA GLY A 302 9.00 -18.43 -0.04
C GLY A 302 10.17 -17.44 -0.04
N GLU A 303 10.04 -16.30 0.62
CA GLU A 303 11.07 -15.26 0.68
C GLU A 303 11.15 -14.65 2.08
N ALA A 304 12.32 -14.22 2.49
CA ALA A 304 12.54 -13.46 3.72
C ALA A 304 13.49 -12.29 3.47
N ARG A 305 13.34 -11.23 4.26
CA ARG A 305 14.17 -10.03 4.22
C ARG A 305 14.62 -9.68 5.63
N ASN A 306 15.91 -9.41 5.80
CA ASN A 306 16.43 -8.94 7.08
C ASN A 306 16.37 -7.40 7.22
N ALA A 307 16.74 -6.91 8.39
CA ALA A 307 16.76 -5.48 8.71
C ALA A 307 17.72 -4.67 7.82
N GLN A 308 18.76 -5.28 7.32
CA GLN A 308 19.75 -4.66 6.43
C GLN A 308 19.29 -4.63 4.96
N GLY A 309 18.07 -5.11 4.67
CA GLY A 309 17.52 -5.16 3.31
C GLY A 309 18.05 -6.30 2.46
N GLN A 310 18.72 -7.28 3.05
CA GLN A 310 19.18 -8.47 2.37
C GLN A 310 18.04 -9.49 2.25
N TRP A 311 17.96 -10.18 1.11
CA TRP A 311 16.90 -11.12 0.80
C TRP A 311 17.39 -12.57 0.79
N GLN A 312 16.58 -13.44 1.36
CA GLN A 312 16.68 -14.88 1.28
C GLN A 312 15.61 -15.40 0.32
N LEU A 313 16.01 -16.22 -0.65
CA LEU A 313 15.15 -16.80 -1.67
C LEU A 313 15.14 -18.32 -1.56
N GLY A 314 13.96 -18.92 -1.60
CA GLY A 314 13.76 -20.37 -1.62
C GLY A 314 13.51 -21.01 -0.25
N ASN A 315 13.04 -22.26 -0.29
CA ASN A 315 12.56 -23.01 0.87
C ASN A 315 13.65 -23.86 1.55
N LYS A 316 14.90 -23.79 1.14
CA LYS A 316 15.96 -24.67 1.62
C LYS A 316 17.25 -23.92 1.84
N ASP A 317 18.00 -24.38 2.79
CA ASP A 317 19.28 -24.00 3.37
C ASP A 317 20.39 -23.37 2.50
N SER A 318 20.17 -23.12 1.23
CA SER A 318 21.09 -22.40 0.35
C SER A 318 20.62 -20.96 0.15
N PHE A 319 21.20 -20.06 0.91
CA PHE A 319 20.93 -18.64 0.85
C PHE A 319 21.74 -17.99 -0.25
N SER A 320 21.09 -17.42 -1.27
CA SER A 320 21.69 -16.39 -2.07
C SER A 320 21.21 -15.05 -1.57
N CYS A 321 22.08 -14.30 -0.92
CA CYS A 321 21.78 -12.94 -0.48
C CYS A 321 22.17 -11.97 -1.58
N SER A 322 21.21 -11.16 -2.03
CA SER A 322 21.55 -9.98 -2.79
C SER A 322 21.85 -8.86 -1.79
N ALA A 323 23.05 -8.33 -1.82
CA ALA A 323 23.38 -7.17 -1.02
C ALA A 323 22.55 -5.98 -1.50
N ALA A 324 21.71 -5.41 -0.61
CA ALA A 324 21.24 -4.05 -0.82
C ALA A 324 22.47 -3.14 -0.94
N PRO A 325 22.45 -2.08 -1.76
CA PRO A 325 23.50 -1.09 -1.69
C PRO A 325 23.53 -0.59 -0.25
N ALA A 326 24.67 -0.85 0.41
CA ALA A 326 24.93 -0.32 1.74
C ALA A 326 24.78 1.21 1.70
N PRO A 327 24.26 1.84 2.75
CA PRO A 327 24.37 3.29 2.88
C PRO A 327 25.81 3.71 2.63
N ALA A 328 26.01 4.83 1.92
CA ALA A 328 27.34 5.32 1.60
C ALA A 328 28.19 5.37 2.88
N GLY A 329 29.27 4.58 2.94
CA GLY A 329 30.18 4.50 4.08
C GLY A 329 30.24 3.13 4.79
N THR A 330 29.43 2.14 4.45
CA THR A 330 29.53 0.79 5.01
C THR A 330 30.26 -0.15 4.05
N ALA A 331 31.17 -0.98 4.59
CA ALA A 331 31.98 -1.90 3.82
C ALA A 331 31.12 -2.90 3.03
N ALA A 332 31.33 -2.98 1.73
CA ALA A 332 30.79 -4.03 0.89
C ALA A 332 31.40 -5.38 1.32
N GLY A 333 30.57 -6.34 1.74
CA GLY A 333 31.02 -7.71 1.96
C GLY A 333 30.56 -8.42 3.23
N ALA A 334 29.64 -7.86 4.00
CA ALA A 334 29.06 -8.62 5.10
C ALA A 334 28.22 -9.78 4.54
N ALA A 335 28.61 -11.01 4.84
CA ALA A 335 27.81 -12.20 4.55
C ALA A 335 26.41 -12.02 5.13
N CYS A 336 25.38 -12.41 4.39
CA CYS A 336 24.01 -12.42 4.88
C CYS A 336 23.91 -13.24 6.15
N GLN A 337 23.75 -12.59 7.27
CA GLN A 337 23.45 -13.28 8.52
C GLN A 337 22.01 -12.96 8.88
N PHE A 338 21.11 -13.92 8.67
CA PHE A 338 19.80 -13.87 9.29
C PHE A 338 19.92 -14.21 10.77
N ASN A 339 19.36 -13.37 11.64
CA ASN A 339 19.20 -13.75 13.01
C ASN A 339 18.23 -14.94 13.07
N ALA A 340 18.72 -16.11 13.47
CA ALA A 340 17.95 -17.37 13.45
C ALA A 340 16.71 -17.29 14.35
N LEU A 341 16.79 -16.63 15.49
CA LEU A 341 15.66 -16.47 16.41
C LEU A 341 14.57 -15.55 15.82
N ASP A 342 14.99 -14.45 15.21
CA ASP A 342 14.07 -13.50 14.57
C ASP A 342 13.38 -14.14 13.35
N ASP A 343 14.11 -14.90 12.54
CA ASP A 343 13.54 -15.67 11.42
C ASP A 343 12.55 -16.73 11.93
N GLN A 344 12.85 -17.45 12.99
CA GLN A 344 11.96 -18.44 13.59
C GLN A 344 10.67 -17.77 14.10
N GLN A 345 10.77 -16.62 14.78
CA GLN A 345 9.62 -15.89 15.27
C GLN A 345 8.72 -15.38 14.13
N GLU A 346 9.30 -14.84 13.07
CA GLU A 346 8.55 -14.35 11.92
C GLU A 346 7.87 -15.49 11.15
N ARG A 347 8.55 -16.63 10.99
CA ARG A 347 7.94 -17.84 10.40
C ARG A 347 6.80 -18.36 11.27
N ALA A 348 6.96 -18.36 12.58
CA ALA A 348 5.90 -18.77 13.51
C ALA A 348 4.67 -17.85 13.44
N ARG A 349 4.89 -16.52 13.37
CA ARG A 349 3.80 -15.55 13.19
C ARG A 349 3.07 -15.74 11.86
N PHE A 350 3.81 -15.95 10.78
CA PHE A 350 3.23 -16.24 9.47
C PHE A 350 2.42 -17.55 9.49
N GLY A 351 2.99 -18.62 10.07
CA GLY A 351 2.32 -19.90 10.22
C GLY A 351 1.07 -19.84 11.09
N LEU A 352 1.08 -19.01 12.14
CA LEU A 352 -0.08 -18.78 12.99
C LEU A 352 -1.21 -18.05 12.25
N LEU A 353 -0.88 -17.06 11.44
CA LEU A 353 -1.87 -16.39 10.58
C LEU A 353 -2.47 -17.37 9.58
N ASP A 354 -1.64 -18.15 8.89
CA ASP A 354 -2.10 -19.18 7.93
C ASP A 354 -3.01 -20.20 8.59
N TRP A 355 -2.59 -20.73 9.73
CA TRP A 355 -3.39 -21.68 10.51
C TRP A 355 -4.73 -21.09 10.94
N ASN A 356 -4.73 -19.87 11.45
CA ASN A 356 -5.94 -19.21 11.93
C ASN A 356 -6.94 -18.95 10.81
N VAL A 357 -6.46 -18.46 9.66
CA VAL A 357 -7.31 -18.32 8.47
C VAL A 357 -7.92 -19.65 8.09
N ARG A 358 -7.12 -20.72 7.96
CA ARG A 358 -7.62 -22.07 7.58
C ARG A 358 -8.58 -22.66 8.61
N ALA A 359 -8.28 -22.50 9.90
CA ALA A 359 -9.13 -23.03 10.98
C ALA A 359 -10.49 -22.33 11.05
N SER A 360 -10.51 -21.02 10.83
CA SER A 360 -11.74 -20.22 10.85
C SER A 360 -12.64 -20.46 9.63
N LEU A 361 -12.07 -20.88 8.52
CA LEU A 361 -12.81 -21.17 7.28
C LEU A 361 -13.44 -22.57 7.24
N LYS A 362 -13.05 -23.46 8.16
CA LYS A 362 -13.63 -24.81 8.29
C LYS A 362 -14.93 -24.84 9.11
N LYS A 363 -15.25 -23.77 9.80
CA LYS A 363 -16.50 -23.57 10.54
C LYS A 363 -17.55 -22.87 9.65
#